data_d5fdac247ad8bfb5b70eeb25bfb55117
#
_entry.id   d5fdac247ad8bfb5b70eeb25bfb55117
#
_cell.length_a   1.000
_cell.length_b   1.000
_cell.length_c   1.000
_cell.angle_alpha   90.00
_cell.angle_beta   90.00
_cell.angle_gamma   90.00
#
_symmetry.space_group_name_H-M   'P 1'
#
loop_
_entity.id
_entity.type
_entity.pdbx_description
1 polymer ?
#
loop_
_entity_poly.entity_id
_entity_poly.type
_entity_poly.pdbx_seq_one_letter_code
_entity_poly.pdbx_strand_id
1 'polypeptide(L)'
;MEPRRRTLLAGASGVVAAVATLGSAEAVAAFVAPASSPLLAVGSLVIDLVPGWVKDLVIALFGTNDKLVLLIVLGVLVAALAVGIGILEERRPVVGSIALALVGVVAVVAAITRADAGLDWAFPSVVGTAVGILVLRLLVTRLRTWDDATVADEARPVVGASRAELPRRSFLVLLGGTAVGALVVGVGARVASAGAVAVETIRKALKLPTAAVAAPPVPAGAELGIDGLTPVVSANDSFYRIDTALQVPNIDPSTWSLKITGMVEQEVEIGFEELLALPLQESIITLTCVSNPVGGDLIGNALWLGYPIRELLARAKPKAGADMVLSRSIDGFTAGTPLEVLQDEDRDSLLAVGMNGQPLPLQHGFPVRMVVPGLYGYVSATKWVVELEVTRYADARAYWTDRGWSERGPIKTESRIDVPRNGGRVAAGNVAIAGVAWAQHTGVNRVQVRIDDGDWLDTTLATAISDDTWVQWVLQWDAPAGDHTIAVRATDAAGKTQSETPVDVVPDGAEGWHTISVRVD
;
A
#
# COMPACT_ATOMS: atom_id res chain seq x y z
N MET A 1 32.90 -34.78 15.24
CA MET A 1 31.78 -33.91 15.74
C MET A 1 30.47 -34.68 15.64
N GLU A 2 29.54 -34.52 16.62
CA GLU A 2 28.22 -35.18 16.53
C GLU A 2 27.45 -34.76 15.24
N PRO A 3 26.82 -35.73 14.52
CA PRO A 3 26.14 -35.44 13.25
C PRO A 3 25.06 -34.35 13.35
N ARG A 4 24.31 -34.30 14.45
CA ARG A 4 23.29 -33.27 14.70
C ARG A 4 23.89 -31.87 14.79
N ARG A 5 25.00 -31.74 15.53
CA ARG A 5 25.70 -30.46 15.68
C ARG A 5 26.28 -29.97 14.35
N ARG A 6 26.85 -30.86 13.54
CA ARG A 6 27.37 -30.57 12.21
C ARG A 6 26.26 -30.06 11.29
N THR A 7 25.11 -30.72 11.26
CA THR A 7 23.95 -30.29 10.48
C THR A 7 23.42 -28.92 10.92
N LEU A 8 23.35 -28.64 12.23
CA LEU A 8 22.93 -27.35 12.75
C LEU A 8 23.88 -26.21 12.34
N LEU A 9 25.19 -26.43 12.42
CA LEU A 9 26.20 -25.45 12.03
C LEU A 9 26.22 -25.24 10.51
N ALA A 10 25.98 -26.28 9.72
CA ALA A 10 25.81 -26.16 8.28
C ALA A 10 24.56 -25.32 7.93
N GLY A 11 23.44 -25.55 8.61
CA GLY A 11 22.24 -24.72 8.47
C GLY A 11 22.49 -23.25 8.86
N ALA A 12 23.18 -23.01 9.98
CA ALA A 12 23.56 -21.67 10.41
C ALA A 12 24.48 -20.98 9.40
N SER A 13 25.42 -21.73 8.76
CA SER A 13 26.25 -21.21 7.67
C SER A 13 25.42 -20.74 6.47
N GLY A 14 24.38 -21.48 6.13
CA GLY A 14 23.44 -21.08 5.08
C GLY A 14 22.69 -19.78 5.42
N VAL A 15 22.18 -19.64 6.67
CA VAL A 15 21.52 -18.43 7.13
C VAL A 15 22.47 -17.22 7.08
N VAL A 16 23.71 -17.36 7.56
CA VAL A 16 24.70 -16.28 7.52
C VAL A 16 25.06 -15.90 6.07
N ALA A 17 25.14 -16.88 5.16
CA ALA A 17 25.34 -16.63 3.74
C ALA A 17 24.15 -15.85 3.12
N ALA A 18 22.91 -16.18 3.50
CA ALA A 18 21.73 -15.44 3.06
C ALA A 18 21.71 -14.00 3.60
N VAL A 19 22.07 -13.80 4.88
CA VAL A 19 22.21 -12.44 5.46
C VAL A 19 23.32 -11.64 4.74
N ALA A 20 24.43 -12.28 4.39
CA ALA A 20 25.49 -11.64 3.62
C ALA A 20 25.04 -11.31 2.18
N THR A 21 24.27 -12.21 1.55
CA THR A 21 23.65 -11.96 0.23
C THR A 21 22.78 -10.71 0.29
N LEU A 22 21.82 -10.67 1.21
CA LEU A 22 20.86 -9.56 1.33
C LEU A 22 21.57 -8.27 1.75
N GLY A 23 22.44 -8.31 2.75
CA GLY A 23 23.15 -7.11 3.23
C GLY A 23 24.03 -6.45 2.16
N SER A 24 24.77 -7.25 1.37
CA SER A 24 25.57 -6.70 0.26
C SER A 24 24.71 -6.23 -0.91
N ALA A 25 23.59 -6.92 -1.20
CA ALA A 25 22.66 -6.50 -2.21
C ALA A 25 21.97 -5.17 -1.83
N GLU A 26 21.53 -4.99 -0.59
CA GLU A 26 20.98 -3.71 -0.09
C GLU A 26 22.00 -2.57 -0.21
N ALA A 27 23.28 -2.85 0.10
CA ALA A 27 24.34 -1.85 -0.06
C ALA A 27 24.49 -1.40 -1.52
N VAL A 28 24.41 -2.31 -2.49
CA VAL A 28 24.46 -1.99 -3.91
C VAL A 28 23.18 -1.30 -4.38
N ALA A 29 22.01 -1.76 -3.92
CA ALA A 29 20.72 -1.18 -4.27
C ALA A 29 20.62 0.30 -3.83
N ALA A 30 21.28 0.67 -2.72
CA ALA A 30 21.34 2.06 -2.27
C ALA A 30 21.99 3.02 -3.28
N PHE A 31 22.87 2.52 -4.17
CA PHE A 31 23.54 3.31 -5.21
C PHE A 31 22.89 3.16 -6.60
N VAL A 32 22.19 2.06 -6.87
CA VAL A 32 21.53 1.81 -8.16
C VAL A 32 20.12 2.39 -8.13
N ALA A 33 19.25 1.79 -7.35
CA ALA A 33 17.89 2.24 -7.05
C ALA A 33 17.39 1.45 -5.82
N PRO A 34 16.81 2.08 -4.80
CA PRO A 34 16.28 1.36 -3.63
C PRO A 34 15.28 0.26 -3.98
N ALA A 35 14.48 0.46 -5.03
CA ALA A 35 13.51 -0.52 -5.52
C ALA A 35 14.15 -1.75 -6.18
N SER A 36 15.44 -1.72 -6.55
CA SER A 36 16.19 -2.86 -7.10
C SER A 36 16.65 -3.85 -6.02
N SER A 37 16.35 -3.60 -4.73
CA SER A 37 16.58 -4.51 -3.62
C SER A 37 15.94 -5.89 -3.92
N PRO A 38 16.69 -6.99 -3.80
CA PRO A 38 16.15 -8.34 -4.04
C PRO A 38 14.93 -8.65 -3.16
N LEU A 39 14.93 -8.18 -1.91
CA LEU A 39 13.83 -8.42 -0.99
C LEU A 39 12.55 -7.72 -1.44
N LEU A 40 12.66 -6.47 -1.90
CA LEU A 40 11.53 -5.70 -2.40
C LEU A 40 11.05 -6.23 -3.76
N ALA A 41 11.98 -6.52 -4.68
CA ALA A 41 11.64 -7.03 -6.00
C ALA A 41 10.92 -8.38 -5.94
N VAL A 42 11.44 -9.34 -5.14
CA VAL A 42 10.81 -10.64 -4.94
C VAL A 42 9.48 -10.50 -4.19
N GLY A 43 9.42 -9.63 -3.17
CA GLY A 43 8.18 -9.36 -2.45
C GLY A 43 7.08 -8.82 -3.37
N SER A 44 7.41 -7.86 -4.23
CA SER A 44 6.48 -7.33 -5.25
C SER A 44 6.06 -8.41 -6.25
N LEU A 45 7.01 -9.24 -6.73
CA LEU A 45 6.70 -10.36 -7.62
C LEU A 45 5.72 -11.35 -6.96
N VAL A 46 5.89 -11.65 -5.67
CA VAL A 46 4.95 -12.49 -4.91
C VAL A 46 3.57 -11.85 -4.87
N ILE A 47 3.47 -10.55 -4.59
CA ILE A 47 2.18 -9.84 -4.61
C ILE A 47 1.53 -9.92 -6.00
N ASP A 48 2.29 -9.81 -7.08
CA ASP A 48 1.77 -9.88 -8.43
C ASP A 48 1.24 -11.26 -8.80
N LEU A 49 1.90 -12.33 -8.32
CA LEU A 49 1.57 -13.73 -8.63
C LEU A 49 0.50 -14.33 -7.72
N VAL A 50 0.31 -13.78 -6.53
CA VAL A 50 -0.66 -14.31 -5.55
C VAL A 50 -2.09 -14.05 -6.05
N PRO A 51 -2.97 -15.10 -6.09
CA PRO A 51 -4.37 -14.95 -6.48
C PRO A 51 -5.13 -13.96 -5.61
N GLY A 52 -6.15 -13.29 -6.18
CA GLY A 52 -6.95 -12.26 -5.48
C GLY A 52 -7.52 -12.75 -4.16
N TRP A 53 -8.10 -13.94 -4.11
CA TRP A 53 -8.70 -14.50 -2.89
C TRP A 53 -7.70 -14.65 -1.71
N VAL A 54 -6.40 -14.87 -1.97
CA VAL A 54 -5.37 -14.91 -0.92
C VAL A 54 -5.12 -13.51 -0.38
N LYS A 55 -5.08 -12.49 -1.26
CA LYS A 55 -4.93 -11.09 -0.86
C LYS A 55 -6.10 -10.66 0.01
N ASP A 56 -7.32 -10.98 -0.41
CA ASP A 56 -8.54 -10.64 0.33
C ASP A 56 -8.54 -11.30 1.71
N LEU A 57 -8.15 -12.58 1.79
CA LEU A 57 -8.00 -13.28 3.07
C LEU A 57 -6.96 -12.62 3.98
N VAL A 58 -5.79 -12.25 3.43
CA VAL A 58 -4.73 -11.60 4.22
C VAL A 58 -5.17 -10.22 4.69
N ILE A 59 -5.83 -9.43 3.84
CA ILE A 59 -6.39 -8.12 4.20
C ILE A 59 -7.48 -8.29 5.28
N ALA A 60 -8.37 -9.26 5.14
CA ALA A 60 -9.42 -9.53 6.13
C ALA A 60 -8.86 -9.95 7.51
N LEU A 61 -7.76 -10.71 7.53
CA LEU A 61 -7.14 -11.17 8.77
C LEU A 61 -6.22 -10.14 9.44
N PHE A 62 -5.52 -9.33 8.66
CA PHE A 62 -4.41 -8.49 9.14
C PHE A 62 -4.59 -7.00 8.87
N GLY A 63 -5.62 -6.60 8.10
CA GLY A 63 -5.91 -5.21 7.78
C GLY A 63 -4.70 -4.51 7.14
N THR A 64 -4.36 -3.34 7.67
CA THR A 64 -3.22 -2.52 7.21
C THR A 64 -1.84 -3.13 7.49
N ASN A 65 -1.76 -4.24 8.25
CA ASN A 65 -0.52 -4.96 8.55
C ASN A 65 -0.20 -6.08 7.52
N ASP A 66 -0.98 -6.23 6.47
CA ASP A 66 -0.83 -7.22 5.40
C ASP A 66 0.61 -7.28 4.84
N LYS A 67 1.24 -6.15 4.59
CA LYS A 67 2.61 -6.02 4.08
C LYS A 67 3.67 -6.46 5.09
N LEU A 68 3.47 -6.15 6.37
CA LEU A 68 4.35 -6.61 7.44
C LEU A 68 4.30 -8.14 7.55
N VAL A 69 3.11 -8.72 7.51
CA VAL A 69 2.91 -10.18 7.54
C VAL A 69 3.58 -10.84 6.33
N LEU A 70 3.41 -10.27 5.13
CA LEU A 70 4.09 -10.75 3.93
C LEU A 70 5.63 -10.78 4.11
N LEU A 71 6.21 -9.69 4.61
CA LEU A 71 7.67 -9.61 4.83
C LEU A 71 8.15 -10.60 5.88
N ILE A 72 7.38 -10.83 6.95
CA ILE A 72 7.70 -11.83 7.98
C ILE A 72 7.66 -13.24 7.37
N VAL A 73 6.60 -13.59 6.65
CA VAL A 73 6.44 -14.89 5.99
C VAL A 73 7.56 -15.12 4.98
N LEU A 74 7.86 -14.14 4.15
CA LEU A 74 8.97 -14.21 3.20
C LEU A 74 10.31 -14.39 3.91
N GLY A 75 10.56 -13.67 5.00
CA GLY A 75 11.75 -13.82 5.83
C GLY A 75 11.91 -15.23 6.42
N VAL A 76 10.83 -15.81 6.92
CA VAL A 76 10.82 -17.19 7.43
C VAL A 76 11.10 -18.20 6.32
N LEU A 77 10.49 -18.05 5.15
CA LEU A 77 10.73 -18.92 4.00
C LEU A 77 12.17 -18.82 3.49
N VAL A 78 12.72 -17.62 3.39
CA VAL A 78 14.13 -17.39 3.01
C VAL A 78 15.06 -18.01 4.04
N ALA A 79 14.79 -17.89 5.33
CA ALA A 79 15.59 -18.51 6.38
C ALA A 79 15.55 -20.06 6.32
N ALA A 80 14.37 -20.63 6.10
CA ALA A 80 14.21 -22.09 5.95
C ALA A 80 14.96 -22.62 4.71
N LEU A 81 14.84 -21.91 3.58
CA LEU A 81 15.56 -22.23 2.35
C LEU A 81 17.08 -22.12 2.55
N ALA A 82 17.54 -21.07 3.22
CA ALA A 82 18.96 -20.87 3.54
C ALA A 82 19.53 -21.98 4.42
N VAL A 83 18.79 -22.45 5.42
CA VAL A 83 19.17 -23.62 6.21
C VAL A 83 19.34 -24.85 5.32
N GLY A 84 18.37 -25.11 4.43
CA GLY A 84 18.45 -26.22 3.46
C GLY A 84 19.66 -26.11 2.53
N ILE A 85 19.95 -24.93 1.99
CA ILE A 85 21.10 -24.64 1.13
C ILE A 85 22.41 -24.89 1.86
N GLY A 86 22.54 -24.45 3.12
CA GLY A 86 23.72 -24.69 3.93
C GLY A 86 23.97 -26.17 4.20
N ILE A 87 22.92 -26.94 4.54
CA ILE A 87 22.99 -28.38 4.73
C ILE A 87 23.33 -29.09 3.41
N LEU A 88 22.77 -28.64 2.30
CA LEU A 88 23.02 -29.19 0.97
C LEU A 88 24.47 -28.99 0.53
N GLU A 89 25.05 -27.80 0.75
CA GLU A 89 26.45 -27.49 0.45
C GLU A 89 27.40 -28.32 1.30
N GLU A 90 27.02 -28.56 2.55
CA GLU A 90 27.81 -29.42 3.47
C GLU A 90 27.81 -30.89 3.00
N ARG A 91 26.64 -31.43 2.61
CA ARG A 91 26.51 -32.85 2.20
C ARG A 91 27.01 -33.08 0.77
N ARG A 92 26.76 -32.13 -0.14
CA ARG A 92 27.13 -32.23 -1.56
C ARG A 92 27.80 -30.93 -1.97
N PRO A 93 29.14 -30.85 -2.01
CA PRO A 93 29.87 -29.65 -2.40
C PRO A 93 29.39 -29.11 -3.73
N VAL A 94 29.29 -27.78 -3.81
CA VAL A 94 28.83 -27.00 -5.00
C VAL A 94 27.31 -27.02 -5.21
N VAL A 95 26.58 -28.05 -4.76
CA VAL A 95 25.13 -28.14 -5.03
C VAL A 95 24.34 -27.06 -4.27
N GLY A 96 24.71 -26.76 -3.03
CA GLY A 96 24.13 -25.63 -2.29
C GLY A 96 24.45 -24.28 -2.93
N SER A 97 25.69 -24.11 -3.43
CA SER A 97 26.09 -22.91 -4.17
C SER A 97 25.29 -22.73 -5.48
N ILE A 98 25.01 -23.82 -6.19
CA ILE A 98 24.14 -23.80 -7.37
C ILE A 98 22.70 -23.43 -6.99
N ALA A 99 22.18 -23.99 -5.91
CA ALA A 99 20.85 -23.65 -5.41
C ALA A 99 20.75 -22.16 -5.04
N LEU A 100 21.77 -21.60 -4.38
CA LEU A 100 21.82 -20.16 -4.07
C LEU A 100 21.90 -19.31 -5.34
N ALA A 101 22.66 -19.73 -6.35
CA ALA A 101 22.72 -19.06 -7.64
C ALA A 101 21.36 -19.04 -8.35
N LEU A 102 20.59 -20.15 -8.30
CA LEU A 102 19.24 -20.19 -8.87
C LEU A 102 18.29 -19.24 -8.16
N VAL A 103 18.36 -19.14 -6.82
CA VAL A 103 17.60 -18.13 -6.06
C VAL A 103 18.01 -16.71 -6.49
N GLY A 104 19.30 -16.47 -6.71
CA GLY A 104 19.81 -15.20 -7.23
C GLY A 104 19.26 -14.87 -8.62
N VAL A 105 19.15 -15.85 -9.50
CA VAL A 105 18.52 -15.66 -10.83
C VAL A 105 17.06 -15.24 -10.71
N VAL A 106 16.29 -15.87 -9.80
CA VAL A 106 14.91 -15.46 -9.53
C VAL A 106 14.85 -14.01 -9.06
N ALA A 107 15.76 -13.60 -8.16
CA ALA A 107 15.83 -12.23 -7.68
C ALA A 107 16.21 -11.23 -8.79
N VAL A 108 17.13 -11.59 -9.69
CA VAL A 108 17.47 -10.78 -10.88
C VAL A 108 16.24 -10.61 -11.76
N VAL A 109 15.56 -11.70 -12.12
CA VAL A 109 14.36 -11.65 -12.97
C VAL A 109 13.29 -10.79 -12.30
N ALA A 110 13.05 -10.98 -11.00
CA ALA A 110 12.09 -10.16 -10.25
C ALA A 110 12.44 -8.67 -10.29
N ALA A 111 13.72 -8.30 -10.24
CA ALA A 111 14.16 -6.91 -10.27
C ALA A 111 14.01 -6.28 -11.67
N ILE A 112 14.47 -6.95 -12.73
CA ILE A 112 14.46 -6.38 -14.10
C ILE A 112 13.08 -6.41 -14.78
N THR A 113 12.11 -7.12 -14.22
CA THR A 113 10.71 -7.15 -14.70
C THR A 113 9.82 -6.08 -14.08
N ARG A 114 10.35 -5.20 -13.24
CA ARG A 114 9.61 -4.03 -12.72
C ARG A 114 9.40 -2.99 -13.82
N ALA A 115 8.32 -2.21 -13.71
CA ALA A 115 7.84 -1.30 -14.76
C ALA A 115 8.91 -0.29 -15.24
N ASP A 116 9.74 0.23 -14.32
CA ASP A 116 10.77 1.23 -14.65
C ASP A 116 12.20 0.67 -14.51
N ALA A 117 12.35 -0.67 -14.51
CA ALA A 117 13.64 -1.30 -14.27
C ALA A 117 14.54 -1.24 -15.52
N GLY A 118 15.74 -0.69 -15.36
CA GLY A 118 16.85 -0.89 -16.28
C GLY A 118 17.58 -2.21 -16.04
N LEU A 119 18.48 -2.59 -16.94
CA LEU A 119 19.34 -3.78 -16.77
C LEU A 119 20.29 -3.65 -15.58
N ASP A 120 20.59 -2.43 -15.16
CA ASP A 120 21.37 -2.09 -13.96
C ASP A 120 20.72 -2.58 -12.67
N TRP A 121 19.38 -2.76 -12.64
CA TRP A 121 18.67 -3.33 -11.48
C TRP A 121 19.05 -4.79 -11.19
N ALA A 122 19.72 -5.46 -12.10
CA ALA A 122 20.31 -6.79 -11.86
C ALA A 122 21.50 -6.75 -10.88
N PHE A 123 22.27 -5.65 -10.84
CA PHE A 123 23.52 -5.60 -10.09
C PHE A 123 23.40 -5.93 -8.61
N PRO A 124 22.43 -5.42 -7.84
CA PRO A 124 22.30 -5.75 -6.43
C PRO A 124 22.16 -7.26 -6.19
N SER A 125 21.29 -7.92 -6.97
CA SER A 125 21.07 -9.36 -6.87
C SER A 125 22.28 -10.18 -7.28
N VAL A 126 22.98 -9.79 -8.34
CA VAL A 126 24.19 -10.48 -8.82
C VAL A 126 25.34 -10.36 -7.81
N VAL A 127 25.64 -9.16 -7.34
CA VAL A 127 26.71 -8.93 -6.35
C VAL A 127 26.38 -9.63 -5.04
N GLY A 128 25.15 -9.49 -4.56
CA GLY A 128 24.69 -10.15 -3.34
C GLY A 128 24.83 -11.67 -3.42
N THR A 129 24.40 -12.27 -4.53
CA THR A 129 24.50 -13.73 -4.74
C THR A 129 25.95 -14.18 -4.80
N ALA A 130 26.85 -13.45 -5.47
CA ALA A 130 28.27 -13.75 -5.52
C ALA A 130 28.92 -13.73 -4.14
N VAL A 131 28.64 -12.70 -3.32
CA VAL A 131 29.10 -12.60 -1.93
C VAL A 131 28.55 -13.74 -1.09
N GLY A 132 27.27 -14.07 -1.23
CA GLY A 132 26.63 -15.17 -0.51
C GLY A 132 27.25 -16.53 -0.82
N ILE A 133 27.53 -16.82 -2.10
CA ILE A 133 28.21 -18.06 -2.51
C ILE A 133 29.62 -18.13 -1.91
N LEU A 134 30.37 -17.02 -1.95
CA LEU A 134 31.70 -16.95 -1.36
C LEU A 134 31.65 -17.24 0.15
N VAL A 135 30.77 -16.57 0.88
CA VAL A 135 30.57 -16.76 2.33
C VAL A 135 30.15 -18.19 2.66
N LEU A 136 29.18 -18.74 1.91
CA LEU A 136 28.71 -20.12 2.09
C LEU A 136 29.85 -21.12 1.98
N ARG A 137 30.64 -21.02 0.90
CA ARG A 137 31.79 -21.91 0.67
C ARG A 137 32.87 -21.76 1.74
N LEU A 138 33.20 -20.53 2.13
CA LEU A 138 34.19 -20.27 3.18
C LEU A 138 33.74 -20.88 4.50
N LEU A 139 32.49 -20.67 4.92
CA LEU A 139 31.96 -21.20 6.18
C LEU A 139 31.91 -22.73 6.15
N VAL A 140 31.37 -23.33 5.10
CA VAL A 140 31.28 -24.79 5.00
C VAL A 140 32.68 -25.45 4.93
N THR A 141 33.64 -24.84 4.22
CA THR A 141 35.03 -25.35 4.20
C THR A 141 35.66 -25.26 5.59
N ARG A 142 35.47 -24.18 6.34
CA ARG A 142 35.96 -24.04 7.71
C ARG A 142 35.28 -25.02 8.67
N LEU A 143 33.98 -25.29 8.49
CA LEU A 143 33.24 -26.28 9.26
C LEU A 143 33.81 -27.70 9.05
N ARG A 144 34.10 -28.08 7.80
CA ARG A 144 34.73 -29.36 7.45
C ARG A 144 36.11 -29.49 8.06
N THR A 145 36.95 -28.44 7.93
CA THR A 145 38.30 -28.44 8.54
C THR A 145 38.23 -28.63 10.05
N TRP A 146 37.23 -28.04 10.71
CA TRP A 146 37.03 -28.26 12.14
C TRP A 146 36.58 -29.68 12.45
N ASP A 147 35.68 -30.27 11.66
CA ASP A 147 35.22 -31.62 11.83
C ASP A 147 36.37 -32.65 11.66
N ASP A 148 37.17 -32.47 10.59
CA ASP A 148 38.35 -33.31 10.32
C ASP A 148 39.39 -33.24 11.48
N ALA A 149 39.65 -32.05 12.02
CA ALA A 149 40.53 -31.84 13.16
C ALA A 149 39.99 -32.52 14.44
N THR A 150 38.65 -32.49 14.64
CA THR A 150 38.01 -33.15 15.78
C THR A 150 38.16 -34.70 15.69
N VAL A 151 37.96 -35.27 14.50
CA VAL A 151 38.13 -36.70 14.25
C VAL A 151 39.61 -37.12 14.47
N ALA A 152 40.56 -36.27 14.04
CA ALA A 152 41.98 -36.51 14.24
C ALA A 152 42.40 -36.50 15.73
N ASP A 153 41.83 -35.63 16.56
CA ASP A 153 42.04 -35.56 18.01
C ASP A 153 41.47 -36.79 18.73
N GLU A 154 40.28 -37.26 18.29
CA GLU A 154 39.65 -38.50 18.83
C GLU A 154 40.47 -39.74 18.48
N ALA A 155 41.08 -39.79 17.28
CA ALA A 155 41.89 -40.92 16.84
C ALA A 155 43.29 -41.01 17.47
N ARG A 156 43.87 -39.87 17.85
CA ARG A 156 45.22 -39.77 18.46
C ARG A 156 45.23 -38.64 19.49
N PRO A 157 44.77 -38.87 20.73
CA PRO A 157 44.78 -37.86 21.77
C PRO A 157 46.21 -37.40 22.07
N VAL A 158 46.49 -36.11 21.86
CA VAL A 158 47.75 -35.47 22.14
C VAL A 158 47.65 -34.80 23.51
N VAL A 159 48.66 -35.04 24.38
CA VAL A 159 48.76 -34.35 25.65
C VAL A 159 49.18 -32.91 25.35
N GLY A 160 48.25 -31.97 25.46
CA GLY A 160 48.44 -30.55 25.14
C GLY A 160 47.20 -29.91 24.51
N ALA A 161 47.40 -28.83 23.76
CA ALA A 161 46.27 -28.13 23.11
C ALA A 161 45.61 -28.96 22.01
N SER A 162 44.27 -29.01 22.00
CA SER A 162 43.49 -29.69 20.96
C SER A 162 43.72 -29.06 19.58
N ARG A 163 43.95 -29.91 18.56
CA ARG A 163 44.07 -29.49 17.15
C ARG A 163 42.82 -28.83 16.61
N ALA A 164 41.66 -29.12 17.23
CA ALA A 164 40.37 -28.59 16.83
C ALA A 164 40.10 -27.18 17.36
N GLU A 165 40.86 -26.64 18.31
CA GLU A 165 40.59 -25.32 18.92
C GLU A 165 40.72 -24.16 17.93
N LEU A 166 41.79 -24.10 17.14
CA LEU A 166 42.03 -23.05 16.16
C LEU A 166 40.99 -23.09 15.02
N PRO A 167 40.68 -24.23 14.39
CA PRO A 167 39.62 -24.33 13.40
C PRO A 167 38.24 -23.94 13.94
N ARG A 168 37.90 -24.36 15.17
CA ARG A 168 36.65 -23.99 15.85
C ARG A 168 36.53 -22.50 16.04
N ARG A 169 37.57 -21.86 16.59
CA ARG A 169 37.60 -20.42 16.82
C ARG A 169 37.47 -19.64 15.50
N SER A 170 38.23 -20.05 14.48
CA SER A 170 38.19 -19.46 13.14
C SER A 170 36.81 -19.54 12.51
N PHE A 171 36.13 -20.68 12.61
CA PHE A 171 34.77 -20.85 12.11
C PHE A 171 33.78 -19.95 12.86
N LEU A 172 33.77 -19.96 14.19
CA LEU A 172 32.83 -19.17 14.99
C LEU A 172 33.04 -17.65 14.83
N VAL A 173 34.29 -17.19 14.75
CA VAL A 173 34.60 -15.78 14.50
C VAL A 173 34.15 -15.36 13.09
N LEU A 174 34.38 -16.21 12.08
CA LEU A 174 33.92 -15.93 10.72
C LEU A 174 32.40 -15.93 10.65
N LEU A 175 31.72 -16.91 11.24
CA LEU A 175 30.26 -16.99 11.28
C LEU A 175 29.65 -15.76 11.94
N GLY A 176 30.06 -15.44 13.17
CA GLY A 176 29.54 -14.30 13.93
C GLY A 176 29.94 -12.96 13.32
N GLY A 177 31.19 -12.82 12.91
CA GLY A 177 31.70 -11.57 12.28
C GLY A 177 30.99 -11.26 10.95
N THR A 178 30.76 -12.29 10.11
CA THR A 178 30.02 -12.11 8.86
C THR A 178 28.55 -11.78 9.12
N ALA A 179 27.91 -12.46 10.09
CA ALA A 179 26.51 -12.20 10.44
C ALA A 179 26.33 -10.74 10.90
N VAL A 180 27.16 -10.29 11.85
CA VAL A 180 27.12 -8.91 12.38
C VAL A 180 27.48 -7.90 11.28
N GLY A 181 28.56 -8.13 10.54
CA GLY A 181 28.99 -7.23 9.48
C GLY A 181 27.94 -7.06 8.39
N ALA A 182 27.35 -8.16 7.92
CA ALA A 182 26.29 -8.10 6.90
C ALA A 182 25.01 -7.42 7.40
N LEU A 183 24.66 -7.63 8.69
CA LEU A 183 23.51 -6.95 9.30
C LEU A 183 23.76 -5.45 9.41
N VAL A 184 24.94 -5.03 9.88
CA VAL A 184 25.33 -3.61 9.99
C VAL A 184 25.35 -2.95 8.61
N VAL A 185 25.91 -3.61 7.60
CA VAL A 185 25.94 -3.10 6.23
C VAL A 185 24.52 -2.99 5.66
N GLY A 186 23.68 -4.02 5.82
CA GLY A 186 22.31 -4.01 5.30
C GLY A 186 21.42 -2.97 5.98
N VAL A 187 21.47 -2.88 7.31
CA VAL A 187 20.74 -1.84 8.08
C VAL A 187 21.29 -0.46 7.79
N GLY A 188 22.62 -0.29 7.75
CA GLY A 188 23.28 0.97 7.43
C GLY A 188 22.94 1.45 6.01
N ALA A 189 22.92 0.55 5.03
CA ALA A 189 22.49 0.86 3.66
C ALA A 189 21.03 1.30 3.61
N ARG A 190 20.13 0.61 4.33
CA ARG A 190 18.72 1.02 4.43
C ARG A 190 18.51 2.35 5.11
N VAL A 191 19.28 2.65 6.15
CA VAL A 191 19.25 3.96 6.81
C VAL A 191 19.85 5.03 5.91
N ALA A 192 20.91 4.72 5.17
CA ALA A 192 21.56 5.66 4.23
C ALA A 192 20.73 5.84 2.94
N SER A 193 20.07 4.80 2.43
CA SER A 193 19.08 4.90 1.35
C SER A 193 17.76 5.52 1.82
N ALA A 194 17.71 6.01 3.06
CA ALA A 194 16.63 6.85 3.59
C ALA A 194 16.61 8.23 2.87
N GLY A 195 16.53 8.21 1.55
CA GLY A 195 15.97 9.30 0.75
C GLY A 195 14.64 9.77 1.35
N ALA A 196 13.93 8.90 2.09
CA ALA A 196 12.75 9.24 2.86
C ALA A 196 12.96 10.43 3.81
N VAL A 197 14.09 10.50 4.52
CA VAL A 197 14.39 11.64 5.42
C VAL A 197 14.65 12.91 4.62
N ALA A 198 15.36 12.81 3.49
CA ALA A 198 15.63 13.95 2.62
C ALA A 198 14.34 14.44 1.95
N VAL A 199 13.52 13.53 1.38
CA VAL A 199 12.24 13.86 0.74
C VAL A 199 11.24 14.40 1.76
N GLU A 200 11.16 13.84 2.96
CA GLU A 200 10.30 14.38 4.03
C GLU A 200 10.73 15.78 4.47
N THR A 201 12.04 16.05 4.48
CA THR A 201 12.56 17.39 4.77
C THR A 201 12.18 18.38 3.65
N ILE A 202 12.31 17.96 2.38
CA ILE A 202 11.87 18.76 1.22
C ILE A 202 10.37 19.00 1.31
N ARG A 203 9.57 17.97 1.57
CA ARG A 203 8.12 18.08 1.72
C ARG A 203 7.73 19.09 2.81
N LYS A 204 8.33 19.00 3.98
CA LYS A 204 8.06 19.94 5.09
C LYS A 204 8.49 21.37 4.81
N ALA A 205 9.52 21.56 3.99
CA ALA A 205 9.99 22.88 3.59
C ALA A 205 9.18 23.47 2.41
N LEU A 206 8.46 22.62 1.67
CA LEU A 206 7.65 23.03 0.53
C LEU A 206 6.50 23.93 0.99
N LYS A 207 6.40 25.11 0.38
CA LYS A 207 5.27 26.00 0.56
C LYS A 207 4.33 25.84 -0.63
N LEU A 208 3.13 25.42 -0.36
CA LEU A 208 2.10 25.35 -1.39
C LEU A 208 1.72 26.76 -1.85
N PRO A 209 1.47 26.98 -3.15
CA PRO A 209 0.91 28.24 -3.62
C PRO A 209 -0.52 28.42 -3.09
N THR A 210 -0.95 29.66 -3.02
CA THR A 210 -2.35 29.97 -2.73
C THR A 210 -3.22 29.51 -3.89
N ALA A 211 -4.34 28.86 -3.59
CA ALA A 211 -5.30 28.44 -4.61
C ALA A 211 -5.83 29.65 -5.40
N ALA A 212 -5.89 29.53 -6.71
CA ALA A 212 -6.55 30.51 -7.57
C ALA A 212 -8.08 30.48 -7.39
N VAL A 213 -8.61 29.28 -7.10
CA VAL A 213 -10.01 29.06 -6.72
C VAL A 213 -9.99 28.34 -5.38
N ALA A 214 -10.37 29.02 -4.31
CA ALA A 214 -10.48 28.44 -2.98
C ALA A 214 -11.77 27.62 -2.85
N ALA A 215 -11.70 26.51 -2.11
CA ALA A 215 -12.90 25.78 -1.75
C ALA A 215 -13.84 26.67 -0.89
N PRO A 216 -15.16 26.51 -1.03
CA PRO A 216 -16.08 27.11 -0.09
C PRO A 216 -15.75 26.68 1.35
N PRO A 217 -15.92 27.57 2.34
CA PRO A 217 -15.72 27.20 3.73
C PRO A 217 -16.69 26.08 4.12
N VAL A 218 -16.24 25.17 4.99
CA VAL A 218 -17.13 24.14 5.56
C VAL A 218 -18.33 24.84 6.19
N PRO A 219 -19.57 24.53 5.75
CA PRO A 219 -20.75 25.25 6.22
C PRO A 219 -21.02 24.97 7.70
N ALA A 220 -21.60 25.95 8.38
CA ALA A 220 -22.07 25.77 9.74
C ALA A 220 -23.09 24.63 9.79
N GLY A 221 -22.92 23.70 10.75
CA GLY A 221 -23.77 22.52 10.89
C GLY A 221 -23.37 21.32 10.00
N ALA A 222 -22.27 21.37 9.27
CA ALA A 222 -21.71 20.19 8.61
C ALA A 222 -21.06 19.22 9.61
N GLU A 223 -20.50 19.77 10.70
CA GLU A 223 -19.95 18.99 11.81
C GLU A 223 -20.95 18.97 12.98
N LEU A 224 -21.41 17.78 13.38
CA LEU A 224 -22.41 17.62 14.44
C LEU A 224 -21.81 17.65 15.84
N GLY A 225 -20.48 17.49 15.98
CA GLY A 225 -19.79 17.57 17.27
C GLY A 225 -20.19 16.48 18.27
N ILE A 226 -20.55 15.30 17.80
CA ILE A 226 -20.93 14.15 18.63
C ILE A 226 -19.70 13.32 18.95
N ASP A 227 -19.47 13.02 20.22
CA ASP A 227 -18.34 12.22 20.67
C ASP A 227 -18.34 10.82 20.02
N GLY A 228 -17.24 10.47 19.36
CA GLY A 228 -17.06 9.20 18.68
C GLY A 228 -17.57 9.16 17.22
N LEU A 229 -18.25 10.21 16.76
CA LEU A 229 -18.61 10.38 15.36
C LEU A 229 -17.36 10.72 14.54
N THR A 230 -17.25 10.15 13.35
CA THR A 230 -16.18 10.48 12.41
C THR A 230 -16.25 11.96 12.03
N PRO A 231 -15.14 12.74 12.17
CA PRO A 231 -15.11 14.16 11.80
C PRO A 231 -15.44 14.36 10.32
N VAL A 232 -16.10 15.46 9.98
CA VAL A 232 -16.49 15.75 8.59
C VAL A 232 -15.27 15.89 7.67
N VAL A 233 -14.12 16.37 8.17
CA VAL A 233 -12.83 16.36 7.49
C VAL A 233 -11.88 15.42 8.22
N SER A 234 -11.38 14.42 7.52
CA SER A 234 -10.44 13.43 8.05
C SER A 234 -9.05 14.04 8.18
N ALA A 235 -8.40 13.87 9.34
CA ALA A 235 -7.02 14.34 9.50
C ALA A 235 -6.05 13.50 8.64
N ASN A 236 -4.92 14.11 8.22
CA ASN A 236 -3.96 13.47 7.31
C ASN A 236 -3.36 12.16 7.84
N ASP A 237 -3.20 12.04 9.16
CA ASP A 237 -2.65 10.86 9.84
C ASP A 237 -3.67 9.74 10.07
N SER A 238 -4.97 10.06 10.06
CA SER A 238 -6.08 9.12 10.20
C SER A 238 -6.79 8.81 8.89
N PHE A 239 -6.43 9.48 7.79
CA PHE A 239 -6.99 9.18 6.47
C PHE A 239 -6.57 7.78 6.03
N TYR A 240 -7.51 6.97 5.54
CA TYR A 240 -7.25 5.59 5.17
C TYR A 240 -6.13 5.45 4.12
N ARG A 241 -5.39 4.37 4.21
CA ARG A 241 -4.28 4.07 3.31
C ARG A 241 -4.45 2.70 2.67
N ILE A 242 -4.62 2.68 1.36
CA ILE A 242 -4.58 1.49 0.50
C ILE A 242 -3.67 1.79 -0.68
N ASP A 243 -2.72 0.92 -0.95
CA ASP A 243 -1.83 0.94 -2.13
C ASP A 243 -1.17 -0.42 -2.32
N THR A 244 -0.60 -0.66 -3.51
CA THR A 244 0.13 -1.87 -3.87
C THR A 244 1.62 -1.79 -3.53
N ALA A 245 2.12 -0.60 -3.19
CA ALA A 245 3.52 -0.36 -2.90
C ALA A 245 3.96 -1.06 -1.61
N LEU A 246 4.97 -1.92 -1.66
CA LEU A 246 5.59 -2.51 -0.46
C LEU A 246 6.32 -1.49 0.38
N GLN A 247 6.87 -0.49 -0.26
CA GLN A 247 7.54 0.64 0.36
C GLN A 247 7.00 1.92 -0.27
N VAL A 248 6.71 2.93 0.56
CA VAL A 248 6.30 4.25 0.07
C VAL A 248 7.39 4.81 -0.85
N PRO A 249 7.07 5.15 -2.12
CA PRO A 249 8.03 5.79 -3.00
C PRO A 249 8.55 7.11 -2.42
N ASN A 250 9.85 7.32 -2.51
CA ASN A 250 10.52 8.55 -2.10
C ASN A 250 10.93 9.34 -3.34
N ILE A 251 10.06 10.22 -3.79
CA ILE A 251 10.23 10.97 -5.04
C ILE A 251 10.74 12.37 -4.70
N ASP A 252 11.89 12.73 -5.25
CA ASP A 252 12.34 14.12 -5.24
C ASP A 252 11.47 14.92 -6.22
N PRO A 253 10.73 15.95 -5.75
CA PRO A 253 9.87 16.73 -6.64
C PRO A 253 10.62 17.39 -7.81
N SER A 254 11.90 17.71 -7.63
CA SER A 254 12.70 18.33 -8.70
C SER A 254 12.96 17.40 -9.90
N THR A 255 12.82 16.09 -9.70
CA THR A 255 12.99 15.07 -10.75
C THR A 255 11.66 14.49 -11.23
N TRP A 256 10.56 14.86 -10.61
CA TRP A 256 9.24 14.38 -11.00
C TRP A 256 8.73 15.06 -12.26
N SER A 257 8.19 14.28 -13.17
CA SER A 257 7.38 14.78 -14.29
C SER A 257 6.17 13.89 -14.53
N LEU A 258 5.12 14.47 -15.11
CA LEU A 258 3.94 13.76 -15.59
C LEU A 258 3.91 13.85 -17.11
N LYS A 259 3.70 12.71 -17.78
CA LYS A 259 3.51 12.63 -19.22
C LYS A 259 2.07 12.31 -19.56
N ILE A 260 1.54 12.96 -20.59
CA ILE A 260 0.27 12.59 -21.23
C ILE A 260 0.59 12.08 -22.62
N THR A 261 0.26 10.83 -22.88
CA THR A 261 0.69 10.06 -24.07
C THR A 261 -0.50 9.34 -24.71
N GLY A 262 -0.23 8.51 -25.73
CA GLY A 262 -1.20 7.61 -26.33
C GLY A 262 -2.06 8.25 -27.43
N MET A 263 -3.36 8.10 -27.35
CA MET A 263 -4.31 8.62 -28.35
C MET A 263 -4.54 10.13 -28.19
N VAL A 264 -3.48 10.93 -28.35
CA VAL A 264 -3.49 12.40 -28.29
C VAL A 264 -2.95 13.01 -29.56
N GLU A 265 -3.31 14.26 -29.89
CA GLU A 265 -2.74 14.98 -31.02
C GLU A 265 -1.30 15.41 -30.74
N GLN A 266 -1.00 15.76 -29.49
CA GLN A 266 0.33 16.10 -29.00
C GLN A 266 0.56 15.56 -27.59
N GLU A 267 1.74 15.03 -27.35
CA GLU A 267 2.15 14.64 -26.01
C GLU A 267 2.41 15.90 -25.17
N VAL A 268 2.10 15.79 -23.88
CA VAL A 268 2.35 16.84 -22.90
C VAL A 268 3.24 16.28 -21.81
N GLU A 269 4.29 16.99 -21.45
CA GLU A 269 5.10 16.70 -20.27
C GLU A 269 5.14 17.94 -19.38
N ILE A 270 4.95 17.75 -18.08
CA ILE A 270 4.94 18.84 -17.10
C ILE A 270 5.75 18.42 -15.86
N GLY A 271 6.67 19.29 -15.41
CA GLY A 271 7.40 19.12 -14.16
C GLY A 271 6.65 19.66 -12.94
N PHE A 272 7.16 19.34 -11.74
CA PHE A 272 6.49 19.76 -10.50
C PHE A 272 6.43 21.27 -10.29
N GLU A 273 7.52 21.98 -10.59
CA GLU A 273 7.55 23.44 -10.48
C GLU A 273 6.56 24.11 -11.45
N GLU A 274 6.47 23.59 -12.69
CA GLU A 274 5.49 24.09 -13.66
C GLU A 274 4.07 23.83 -13.18
N LEU A 275 3.79 22.62 -12.64
CA LEU A 275 2.48 22.29 -12.08
C LEU A 275 2.08 23.24 -10.95
N LEU A 276 3.02 23.56 -10.04
CA LEU A 276 2.77 24.50 -8.94
C LEU A 276 2.56 25.95 -9.41
N ALA A 277 3.08 26.31 -10.57
CA ALA A 277 2.89 27.64 -11.16
C ALA A 277 1.54 27.82 -11.87
N LEU A 278 0.79 26.73 -12.09
CA LEU A 278 -0.55 26.78 -12.68
C LEU A 278 -1.59 27.30 -11.68
N PRO A 279 -2.75 27.78 -12.16
CA PRO A 279 -3.85 28.23 -11.29
C PRO A 279 -4.50 27.02 -10.60
N LEU A 280 -3.95 26.63 -9.46
CA LEU A 280 -4.47 25.51 -8.67
C LEU A 280 -5.83 25.87 -8.06
N GLN A 281 -6.65 24.86 -7.85
CA GLN A 281 -7.93 24.98 -7.15
C GLN A 281 -8.01 24.07 -5.92
N GLU A 282 -8.81 24.46 -4.96
CA GLU A 282 -9.17 23.65 -3.80
C GLU A 282 -10.55 23.03 -4.00
N SER A 283 -10.68 21.76 -3.57
CA SER A 283 -11.97 21.09 -3.48
C SER A 283 -12.00 20.13 -2.30
N ILE A 284 -13.15 20.03 -1.61
CA ILE A 284 -13.35 19.05 -0.53
C ILE A 284 -14.01 17.82 -1.16
N ILE A 285 -13.30 16.68 -1.13
CA ILE A 285 -13.71 15.46 -1.82
C ILE A 285 -13.52 14.26 -0.90
N THR A 286 -14.55 13.42 -0.85
CA THR A 286 -14.49 12.11 -0.19
C THR A 286 -13.98 11.04 -1.16
N LEU A 287 -12.92 10.35 -0.77
CA LEU A 287 -12.40 9.18 -1.47
C LEU A 287 -12.84 7.90 -0.75
N THR A 288 -13.16 6.86 -1.53
CA THR A 288 -13.58 5.55 -1.01
C THR A 288 -12.81 4.44 -1.72
N CYS A 289 -12.32 3.47 -0.95
CA CYS A 289 -11.75 2.24 -1.51
C CYS A 289 -12.88 1.28 -1.91
N VAL A 290 -12.74 0.59 -3.04
CA VAL A 290 -13.70 -0.45 -3.46
C VAL A 290 -13.72 -1.65 -2.49
N SER A 291 -12.63 -1.90 -1.79
CA SER A 291 -12.53 -2.93 -0.75
C SER A 291 -13.13 -2.52 0.59
N ASN A 292 -13.82 -1.36 0.66
CA ASN A 292 -14.53 -0.95 1.86
C ASN A 292 -15.74 -1.87 2.09
N PRO A 293 -15.75 -2.71 3.12
CA PRO A 293 -16.93 -3.52 3.41
C PRO A 293 -18.05 -2.65 3.96
N VAL A 294 -19.26 -3.16 4.00
CA VAL A 294 -20.40 -2.47 4.66
C VAL A 294 -20.02 -2.14 6.10
N GLY A 295 -20.16 -0.87 6.48
CA GLY A 295 -19.75 -0.36 7.79
C GLY A 295 -18.24 -0.18 7.98
N GLY A 296 -17.43 -0.34 6.92
CA GLY A 296 -15.97 -0.22 6.97
C GLY A 296 -15.46 1.23 7.06
N ASP A 297 -14.15 1.36 7.26
CA ASP A 297 -13.44 2.63 7.50
C ASP A 297 -12.50 3.03 6.35
N LEU A 298 -12.56 2.32 5.20
CA LEU A 298 -11.75 2.63 4.02
C LEU A 298 -12.36 3.78 3.19
N ILE A 299 -12.70 4.86 3.86
CA ILE A 299 -13.30 6.07 3.31
C ILE A 299 -12.76 7.28 4.09
N GLY A 300 -12.59 8.43 3.43
CA GLY A 300 -12.14 9.64 4.09
C GLY A 300 -12.43 10.88 3.24
N ASN A 301 -12.71 12.00 3.91
CA ASN A 301 -13.00 13.28 3.29
C ASN A 301 -11.89 14.28 3.61
N ALA A 302 -11.36 14.98 2.61
CA ALA A 302 -10.28 15.93 2.79
C ALA A 302 -10.40 17.13 1.87
N LEU A 303 -9.76 18.25 2.25
CA LEU A 303 -9.51 19.38 1.37
C LEU A 303 -8.30 19.07 0.50
N TRP A 304 -8.48 19.07 -0.82
CA TRP A 304 -7.44 18.83 -1.80
C TRP A 304 -7.08 20.13 -2.51
N LEU A 305 -5.78 20.37 -2.71
CA LEU A 305 -5.27 21.43 -3.57
C LEU A 305 -4.62 20.78 -4.79
N GLY A 306 -5.07 21.14 -5.99
CA GLY A 306 -4.54 20.54 -7.21
C GLY A 306 -4.88 21.33 -8.47
N TYR A 307 -4.43 20.80 -9.61
CA TYR A 307 -4.75 21.33 -10.92
C TYR A 307 -5.79 20.45 -11.62
N PRO A 308 -6.82 21.02 -12.28
CA PRO A 308 -7.83 20.23 -12.98
C PRO A 308 -7.21 19.38 -14.09
N ILE A 309 -7.47 18.07 -14.06
CA ILE A 309 -6.93 17.13 -15.06
C ILE A 309 -7.42 17.46 -16.46
N ARG A 310 -8.69 17.92 -16.60
CA ARG A 310 -9.29 18.31 -17.89
C ARG A 310 -8.46 19.36 -18.64
N GLU A 311 -7.84 20.29 -17.94
CA GLU A 311 -7.04 21.36 -18.55
C GLU A 311 -5.76 20.82 -19.20
N LEU A 312 -5.11 19.82 -18.59
CA LEU A 312 -3.96 19.17 -19.20
C LEU A 312 -4.37 18.24 -20.35
N LEU A 313 -5.49 17.53 -20.22
CA LEU A 313 -6.05 16.75 -21.31
C LEU A 313 -6.45 17.64 -22.50
N ALA A 314 -7.00 18.82 -22.25
CA ALA A 314 -7.30 19.79 -23.30
C ALA A 314 -6.04 20.25 -24.05
N ARG A 315 -4.89 20.40 -23.37
CA ARG A 315 -3.59 20.67 -24.03
C ARG A 315 -3.16 19.51 -24.92
N ALA A 316 -3.32 18.26 -24.44
CA ALA A 316 -2.94 17.06 -25.19
C ALA A 316 -3.88 16.75 -26.36
N LYS A 317 -5.12 17.20 -26.32
CA LYS A 317 -6.18 17.01 -27.31
C LYS A 317 -6.42 15.53 -27.62
N PRO A 318 -7.15 14.81 -26.77
CA PRO A 318 -7.52 13.42 -26.99
C PRO A 318 -8.17 13.20 -28.36
N LYS A 319 -7.71 12.16 -29.07
CA LYS A 319 -8.25 11.80 -30.39
C LYS A 319 -9.62 11.14 -30.26
N ALA A 320 -10.42 11.28 -31.28
CA ALA A 320 -11.73 10.63 -31.36
C ALA A 320 -11.62 9.11 -31.20
N GLY A 321 -12.53 8.52 -30.44
CA GLY A 321 -12.59 7.09 -30.13
C GLY A 321 -11.78 6.66 -28.90
N ALA A 322 -11.01 7.55 -28.26
CA ALA A 322 -10.47 7.29 -26.93
C ALA A 322 -11.62 7.37 -25.90
N ASP A 323 -11.64 6.45 -24.94
CA ASP A 323 -12.68 6.37 -23.90
C ASP A 323 -12.12 6.11 -22.49
N MET A 324 -10.78 5.95 -22.37
CA MET A 324 -10.09 5.68 -21.11
C MET A 324 -8.79 6.48 -21.02
N VAL A 325 -8.44 6.86 -19.80
CA VAL A 325 -7.09 7.28 -19.42
C VAL A 325 -6.51 6.23 -18.49
N LEU A 326 -5.45 5.54 -18.94
CA LEU A 326 -4.68 4.63 -18.11
C LEU A 326 -3.61 5.43 -17.38
N SER A 327 -3.84 5.71 -16.12
CA SER A 327 -2.85 6.38 -15.27
C SER A 327 -1.84 5.38 -14.71
N ARG A 328 -0.57 5.77 -14.63
CA ARG A 328 0.53 4.96 -14.11
C ARG A 328 1.21 5.65 -12.94
N SER A 329 1.41 4.91 -11.87
CA SER A 329 2.23 5.27 -10.72
C SER A 329 3.70 4.87 -10.94
N ILE A 330 4.61 5.56 -10.26
CA ILE A 330 6.05 5.23 -10.31
C ILE A 330 6.37 3.81 -9.77
N ASP A 331 5.50 3.24 -8.93
CA ASP A 331 5.64 1.86 -8.44
C ASP A 331 5.09 0.79 -9.40
N GLY A 332 4.58 1.22 -10.57
CA GLY A 332 4.02 0.36 -11.62
C GLY A 332 2.53 0.06 -11.47
N PHE A 333 1.84 0.57 -10.44
CA PHE A 333 0.38 0.49 -10.34
C PHE A 333 -0.29 1.25 -11.49
N THR A 334 -1.38 0.71 -12.03
CA THR A 334 -2.18 1.36 -13.07
C THR A 334 -3.65 1.41 -12.70
N ALA A 335 -4.33 2.50 -13.08
CA ALA A 335 -5.77 2.66 -12.94
C ALA A 335 -6.37 3.16 -14.28
N GLY A 336 -7.50 2.59 -14.67
CA GLY A 336 -8.25 2.99 -15.88
C GLY A 336 -9.42 3.89 -15.50
N THR A 337 -9.32 5.17 -15.83
CA THR A 337 -10.39 6.15 -15.56
C THR A 337 -11.13 6.46 -16.86
N PRO A 338 -12.49 6.50 -16.88
CA PRO A 338 -13.21 6.95 -18.06
C PRO A 338 -12.77 8.36 -18.49
N LEU A 339 -12.44 8.52 -19.77
CA LEU A 339 -11.98 9.82 -20.30
C LEU A 339 -13.03 10.90 -20.11
N GLU A 340 -14.30 10.57 -20.31
CA GLU A 340 -15.45 11.47 -20.11
C GLU A 340 -15.50 12.04 -18.69
N VAL A 341 -15.18 11.23 -17.67
CA VAL A 341 -15.16 11.66 -16.26
C VAL A 341 -14.04 12.67 -16.00
N LEU A 342 -12.87 12.48 -16.63
CA LEU A 342 -11.74 13.40 -16.47
C LEU A 342 -11.88 14.69 -17.28
N GLN A 343 -12.78 14.72 -18.28
CA GLN A 343 -13.08 15.89 -19.10
C GLN A 343 -14.32 16.64 -18.61
N ASP A 344 -15.08 16.07 -17.68
CA ASP A 344 -16.29 16.65 -17.11
C ASP A 344 -15.98 17.99 -16.41
N GLU A 345 -16.63 19.07 -16.85
CA GLU A 345 -16.44 20.42 -16.30
C GLU A 345 -17.09 20.59 -14.93
N ASP A 346 -18.13 19.80 -14.64
CA ASP A 346 -18.86 19.82 -13.38
C ASP A 346 -18.22 18.93 -12.31
N ARG A 347 -17.09 18.25 -12.65
CA ARG A 347 -16.38 17.35 -11.75
C ARG A 347 -14.96 17.86 -11.46
N ASP A 348 -14.66 18.08 -10.20
CA ASP A 348 -13.35 18.53 -9.74
C ASP A 348 -12.32 17.39 -9.71
N SER A 349 -12.03 16.82 -10.91
CA SER A 349 -10.96 15.82 -11.07
C SER A 349 -9.60 16.52 -11.04
N LEU A 350 -8.76 16.23 -10.01
CA LEU A 350 -7.54 16.97 -9.73
C LEU A 350 -6.27 16.13 -9.84
N LEU A 351 -5.19 16.75 -10.31
CA LEU A 351 -3.82 16.39 -9.95
C LEU A 351 -3.47 17.11 -8.65
N ALA A 352 -3.69 16.43 -7.53
CA ALA A 352 -3.53 17.02 -6.21
C ALA A 352 -2.05 17.06 -5.80
N VAL A 353 -1.62 18.18 -5.23
CA VAL A 353 -0.29 18.44 -4.66
C VAL A 353 -0.36 18.70 -3.16
N GLY A 354 -1.56 19.02 -2.64
CA GLY A 354 -1.83 19.34 -1.25
C GLY A 354 -3.05 18.62 -0.68
N MET A 355 -3.04 18.41 0.63
CA MET A 355 -4.09 17.77 1.42
C MET A 355 -4.23 18.48 2.75
N ASN A 356 -5.43 18.97 3.07
CA ASN A 356 -5.73 19.69 4.31
C ASN A 356 -4.75 20.85 4.60
N GLY A 357 -4.45 21.67 3.56
CA GLY A 357 -3.57 22.85 3.67
C GLY A 357 -2.07 22.53 3.80
N GLN A 358 -1.66 21.30 3.64
CA GLN A 358 -0.26 20.86 3.69
C GLN A 358 0.14 20.15 2.38
N PRO A 359 1.44 20.11 2.02
CA PRO A 359 1.90 19.21 0.97
C PRO A 359 1.47 17.78 1.26
N LEU A 360 1.10 17.02 0.23
CA LEU A 360 0.65 15.64 0.38
C LEU A 360 1.58 14.86 1.32
N PRO A 361 1.07 14.10 2.29
CA PRO A 361 1.90 13.12 3.00
C PRO A 361 2.50 12.10 2.01
N LEU A 362 3.72 11.61 2.29
CA LEU A 362 4.41 10.64 1.42
C LEU A 362 3.51 9.45 1.09
N GLN A 363 2.85 8.88 2.10
CA GLN A 363 1.94 7.72 1.98
C GLN A 363 0.65 8.02 1.22
N HIS A 364 0.30 9.28 1.07
CA HIS A 364 -0.89 9.72 0.34
C HIS A 364 -0.59 10.22 -1.07
N GLY A 365 0.66 10.05 -1.57
CA GLY A 365 0.99 10.22 -2.97
C GLY A 365 1.88 11.42 -3.30
N PHE A 366 2.66 11.96 -2.31
CA PHE A 366 3.62 13.04 -2.61
C PHE A 366 4.60 12.64 -3.72
N PRO A 367 4.91 13.49 -4.73
CA PRO A 367 4.49 14.88 -4.83
C PRO A 367 3.11 15.10 -5.46
N VAL A 368 2.57 14.15 -6.25
CA VAL A 368 1.32 14.33 -6.98
C VAL A 368 0.50 13.04 -7.01
N ARG A 369 -0.81 13.17 -6.81
CA ARG A 369 -1.78 12.09 -6.98
C ARG A 369 -3.00 12.55 -7.76
N MET A 370 -3.75 11.58 -8.29
CA MET A 370 -5.09 11.82 -8.80
C MET A 370 -6.11 11.80 -7.68
N VAL A 371 -7.10 12.70 -7.77
CA VAL A 371 -8.30 12.74 -6.94
C VAL A 371 -9.47 12.96 -7.88
N VAL A 372 -10.39 12.01 -7.95
CA VAL A 372 -11.54 12.04 -8.87
C VAL A 372 -12.81 11.71 -8.10
N PRO A 373 -13.76 12.65 -7.98
CA PRO A 373 -15.03 12.40 -7.29
C PRO A 373 -15.87 11.34 -7.97
N GLY A 374 -16.66 10.59 -7.18
CA GLY A 374 -17.68 9.66 -7.67
C GLY A 374 -17.18 8.32 -8.18
N LEU A 375 -15.86 8.08 -8.20
CA LEU A 375 -15.26 6.81 -8.59
C LEU A 375 -14.43 6.21 -7.45
N TYR A 376 -14.54 4.89 -7.28
CA TYR A 376 -13.65 4.17 -6.37
C TYR A 376 -12.17 4.34 -6.73
N GLY A 377 -11.31 4.44 -5.71
CA GLY A 377 -9.91 4.78 -5.89
C GLY A 377 -9.10 3.85 -6.79
N TYR A 378 -9.51 2.59 -6.98
CA TYR A 378 -8.79 1.63 -7.83
C TYR A 378 -8.86 1.95 -9.33
N VAL A 379 -9.80 2.77 -9.76
CA VAL A 379 -9.95 3.27 -11.14
C VAL A 379 -9.65 4.77 -11.28
N SER A 380 -9.32 5.48 -10.18
CA SER A 380 -9.36 6.95 -10.21
C SER A 380 -8.30 7.67 -9.37
N ALA A 381 -7.72 7.01 -8.36
CA ALA A 381 -6.96 7.73 -7.33
C ALA A 381 -5.47 7.32 -7.30
N THR A 382 -4.84 7.25 -8.47
CA THR A 382 -3.42 6.87 -8.61
C THR A 382 -2.53 7.81 -7.82
N LYS A 383 -1.82 7.26 -6.84
CA LYS A 383 -0.78 7.95 -6.06
C LYS A 383 0.55 7.93 -6.81
N TRP A 384 1.42 8.92 -6.57
CA TRP A 384 2.74 9.00 -7.23
C TRP A 384 2.65 8.90 -8.75
N VAL A 385 1.64 9.55 -9.33
CA VAL A 385 1.32 9.46 -10.75
C VAL A 385 2.42 10.11 -11.59
N VAL A 386 2.83 9.42 -12.68
CA VAL A 386 3.88 9.87 -13.60
C VAL A 386 3.45 9.81 -15.08
N GLU A 387 2.34 9.13 -15.38
CA GLU A 387 1.83 9.05 -16.75
C GLU A 387 0.30 8.98 -16.77
N LEU A 388 -0.27 9.62 -17.79
CA LEU A 388 -1.67 9.52 -18.20
C LEU A 388 -1.70 9.12 -19.67
N GLU A 389 -1.88 7.83 -19.96
CA GLU A 389 -2.00 7.31 -21.32
C GLU A 389 -3.46 7.38 -21.77
N VAL A 390 -3.77 8.24 -22.73
CA VAL A 390 -5.11 8.28 -23.35
C VAL A 390 -5.25 7.07 -24.28
N THR A 391 -6.24 6.23 -24.03
CA THR A 391 -6.39 4.94 -24.73
C THR A 391 -7.86 4.50 -24.79
N ARG A 392 -8.13 3.22 -24.96
CA ARG A 392 -9.47 2.61 -24.94
C ARG A 392 -9.51 1.42 -24.00
N TYR A 393 -10.68 1.21 -23.36
CA TYR A 393 -10.93 -0.01 -22.56
C TYR A 393 -10.75 -1.29 -23.38
N ALA A 394 -10.97 -1.23 -24.71
CA ALA A 394 -10.76 -2.36 -25.61
C ALA A 394 -9.28 -2.72 -25.82
N ASP A 395 -8.36 -1.75 -25.64
CA ASP A 395 -6.95 -1.90 -26.00
C ASP A 395 -6.03 -2.07 -24.77
N ALA A 396 -6.47 -1.62 -23.59
CA ALA A 396 -5.66 -1.66 -22.37
C ALA A 396 -6.49 -2.02 -21.15
N ARG A 397 -5.84 -2.68 -20.19
CA ARG A 397 -6.44 -3.09 -18.91
C ARG A 397 -5.61 -2.60 -17.75
N ALA A 398 -6.26 -2.17 -16.67
CA ALA A 398 -5.61 -1.70 -15.46
C ALA A 398 -5.31 -2.84 -14.49
N TYR A 399 -4.44 -2.59 -13.51
CA TYR A 399 -3.91 -3.56 -12.55
C TYR A 399 -4.99 -4.43 -11.89
N TRP A 400 -6.07 -3.83 -11.38
CA TRP A 400 -7.13 -4.56 -10.69
C TRP A 400 -8.14 -5.20 -11.65
N THR A 401 -8.34 -4.62 -12.84
CA THR A 401 -9.20 -5.21 -13.87
C THR A 401 -8.70 -6.58 -14.33
N ASP A 402 -7.37 -6.73 -14.46
CA ASP A 402 -6.74 -8.04 -14.75
C ASP A 402 -6.91 -9.05 -13.61
N ARG A 403 -7.31 -8.58 -12.43
CA ARG A 403 -7.49 -9.39 -11.22
C ARG A 403 -8.96 -9.63 -10.85
N GLY A 404 -9.88 -9.33 -11.79
CA GLY A 404 -11.30 -9.65 -11.66
C GLY A 404 -12.18 -8.52 -11.10
N TRP A 405 -11.63 -7.31 -10.91
CA TRP A 405 -12.42 -6.14 -10.56
C TRP A 405 -13.01 -5.49 -11.82
N SER A 406 -14.14 -4.83 -11.66
CA SER A 406 -14.84 -4.14 -12.76
C SER A 406 -13.97 -3.06 -13.40
N GLU A 407 -14.16 -2.83 -14.71
CA GLU A 407 -13.42 -1.79 -15.45
C GLU A 407 -13.82 -0.38 -15.03
N ARG A 408 -15.09 -0.22 -14.64
CA ARG A 408 -15.66 1.03 -14.18
C ARG A 408 -16.08 0.87 -12.73
N GLY A 409 -15.78 1.84 -11.91
CA GLY A 409 -16.00 1.77 -10.46
C GLY A 409 -16.74 2.98 -9.92
N PRO A 410 -18.02 3.22 -10.33
CA PRO A 410 -18.83 4.24 -9.70
C PRO A 410 -19.07 3.87 -8.23
N ILE A 411 -18.94 4.85 -7.34
CA ILE A 411 -19.15 4.63 -5.91
C ILE A 411 -20.64 4.34 -5.67
N LYS A 412 -20.89 3.29 -4.88
CA LYS A 412 -22.25 2.92 -4.46
C LYS A 412 -22.72 3.78 -3.30
N THR A 413 -24.03 4.04 -3.25
CA THR A 413 -24.68 4.72 -2.12
C THR A 413 -24.61 3.86 -0.89
N GLU A 414 -23.99 4.35 0.18
CA GLU A 414 -23.73 3.61 1.41
C GLU A 414 -23.91 4.49 2.65
N SER A 415 -24.02 3.84 3.81
CA SER A 415 -24.12 4.50 5.11
C SER A 415 -23.47 3.66 6.20
N ARG A 416 -23.01 4.32 7.26
CA ARG A 416 -22.32 3.69 8.39
C ARG A 416 -22.78 4.31 9.69
N ILE A 417 -22.95 3.47 10.72
CA ILE A 417 -23.15 3.89 12.11
C ILE A 417 -21.76 3.97 12.77
N ASP A 418 -21.42 5.12 13.34
CA ASP A 418 -20.20 5.33 14.12
C ASP A 418 -20.49 5.29 15.62
N VAL A 419 -21.67 5.75 16.02
CA VAL A 419 -22.14 5.84 17.41
C VAL A 419 -23.58 5.33 17.50
N PRO A 420 -23.86 4.42 18.46
CA PRO A 420 -22.93 3.72 19.34
C PRO A 420 -22.07 2.71 18.56
N ARG A 421 -20.95 2.28 19.14
CA ARG A 421 -20.11 1.25 18.51
C ARG A 421 -20.75 -0.12 18.58
N ASN A 422 -20.52 -0.94 17.58
CA ASN A 422 -20.97 -2.34 17.55
C ASN A 422 -20.47 -3.11 18.78
N GLY A 423 -21.38 -3.81 19.47
CA GLY A 423 -21.10 -4.50 20.74
C GLY A 423 -20.94 -3.57 21.93
N GLY A 424 -21.20 -2.27 21.76
CA GLY A 424 -21.07 -1.26 22.80
C GLY A 424 -22.17 -1.35 23.86
N ARG A 425 -21.95 -0.65 24.99
CA ARG A 425 -22.92 -0.46 26.07
C ARG A 425 -23.25 1.02 26.21
N VAL A 426 -24.51 1.33 26.35
CA VAL A 426 -25.02 2.69 26.59
C VAL A 426 -26.02 2.70 27.74
N ALA A 427 -26.15 3.83 28.40
CA ALA A 427 -27.18 3.99 29.44
C ALA A 427 -28.57 4.13 28.78
N ALA A 428 -29.62 3.64 29.49
CA ALA A 428 -30.99 3.86 29.07
C ALA A 428 -31.36 5.36 29.06
N GLY A 429 -32.25 5.74 28.15
CA GLY A 429 -32.71 7.11 27.94
C GLY A 429 -32.26 7.66 26.57
N ASN A 430 -32.05 8.97 26.50
CA ASN A 430 -31.73 9.64 25.23
C ASN A 430 -30.32 9.31 24.75
N VAL A 431 -30.21 8.49 23.69
CA VAL A 431 -28.97 8.03 23.04
C VAL A 431 -28.92 8.58 21.64
N ALA A 432 -27.79 9.19 21.26
CA ALA A 432 -27.54 9.57 19.88
C ALA A 432 -27.10 8.34 19.07
N ILE A 433 -27.80 8.03 17.99
CA ILE A 433 -27.37 7.12 16.94
C ILE A 433 -26.87 8.02 15.79
N ALA A 434 -25.59 7.94 15.43
CA ALA A 434 -25.00 8.84 14.46
C ALA A 434 -23.95 8.14 13.58
N GLY A 435 -23.69 8.72 12.41
CA GLY A 435 -22.72 8.19 11.48
C GLY A 435 -22.56 9.06 10.25
N VAL A 436 -22.02 8.46 9.19
CA VAL A 436 -21.82 9.09 7.88
C VAL A 436 -22.57 8.33 6.80
N ALA A 437 -22.96 9.04 5.74
CA ALA A 437 -23.53 8.46 4.52
C ALA A 437 -22.89 9.13 3.30
N TRP A 438 -22.82 8.40 2.17
CA TRP A 438 -22.17 8.90 0.97
C TRP A 438 -22.80 8.37 -0.31
N ALA A 439 -22.76 9.19 -1.33
CA ALA A 439 -23.11 8.90 -2.71
C ALA A 439 -22.40 9.95 -3.58
N GLN A 440 -21.07 9.91 -3.61
CA GLN A 440 -20.25 10.99 -4.21
C GLN A 440 -20.65 11.24 -5.65
N HIS A 441 -20.69 12.51 -6.01
CA HIS A 441 -21.13 13.07 -7.29
C HIS A 441 -22.63 12.85 -7.61
N THR A 442 -23.39 12.42 -6.61
CA THR A 442 -24.86 12.31 -6.69
C THR A 442 -25.51 13.04 -5.53
N GLY A 443 -24.87 13.00 -4.37
CA GLY A 443 -25.38 13.55 -3.11
C GLY A 443 -26.28 12.57 -2.35
N VAL A 444 -26.42 12.78 -1.04
CA VAL A 444 -27.31 12.02 -0.15
C VAL A 444 -28.52 12.86 0.20
N ASN A 445 -29.70 12.33 -0.07
CA ASN A 445 -30.97 13.03 0.19
C ASN A 445 -31.62 12.61 1.50
N ARG A 446 -31.44 11.37 1.94
CA ARG A 446 -32.10 10.80 3.11
C ARG A 446 -31.26 9.72 3.76
N VAL A 447 -31.30 9.66 5.08
CA VAL A 447 -30.78 8.53 5.85
C VAL A 447 -31.84 8.06 6.84
N GLN A 448 -32.01 6.76 6.95
CA GLN A 448 -32.99 6.14 7.83
C GLN A 448 -32.33 5.10 8.71
N VAL A 449 -32.82 5.00 9.94
CA VAL A 449 -32.38 4.01 10.94
C VAL A 449 -33.55 3.12 11.29
N ARG A 450 -33.30 1.83 11.43
CA ARG A 450 -34.25 0.86 11.98
C ARG A 450 -33.68 0.24 13.23
N ILE A 451 -34.48 0.23 14.28
CA ILE A 451 -34.12 -0.35 15.58
C ILE A 451 -34.94 -1.62 15.74
N ASP A 452 -34.26 -2.73 15.96
CA ASP A 452 -34.85 -4.08 16.00
C ASP A 452 -35.67 -4.36 14.72
N ASP A 453 -36.87 -4.88 14.86
CA ASP A 453 -37.82 -5.16 13.78
C ASP A 453 -38.83 -4.01 13.59
N GLY A 454 -38.57 -2.82 14.09
CA GLY A 454 -39.44 -1.66 14.01
C GLY A 454 -39.45 -1.01 12.63
N ASP A 455 -40.14 0.13 12.54
CA ASP A 455 -40.23 0.93 11.32
C ASP A 455 -38.91 1.67 11.06
N TRP A 456 -38.70 2.05 9.79
CA TRP A 456 -37.61 2.94 9.39
C TRP A 456 -37.90 4.37 9.83
N LEU A 457 -37.03 4.91 10.66
CA LEU A 457 -37.09 6.26 11.20
C LEU A 457 -36.16 7.20 10.41
N ASP A 458 -36.66 8.37 10.05
CA ASP A 458 -35.85 9.39 9.40
C ASP A 458 -34.87 10.01 10.39
N THR A 459 -33.64 10.19 9.94
CA THR A 459 -32.59 10.88 10.70
C THR A 459 -32.53 12.36 10.33
N THR A 460 -31.84 13.17 11.14
CA THR A 460 -31.47 14.53 10.79
C THR A 460 -30.12 14.50 10.08
N LEU A 461 -30.07 14.98 8.82
CA LEU A 461 -28.81 15.17 8.11
C LEU A 461 -28.11 16.44 8.57
N ALA A 462 -26.80 16.41 8.69
CA ALA A 462 -25.97 17.58 8.79
C ALA A 462 -26.03 18.40 7.49
N THR A 463 -25.55 19.64 7.49
CA THR A 463 -25.43 20.43 6.27
C THR A 463 -24.37 19.81 5.37
N ALA A 464 -24.72 19.37 4.16
CA ALA A 464 -23.77 18.85 3.19
C ALA A 464 -22.79 19.94 2.74
N ILE A 465 -21.53 19.59 2.52
CA ILE A 465 -20.54 20.49 1.92
C ILE A 465 -20.79 20.58 0.41
N SER A 466 -20.88 19.42 -0.23
CA SER A 466 -21.20 19.26 -1.66
C SER A 466 -21.67 17.82 -1.93
N ASP A 467 -22.09 17.54 -3.17
CA ASP A 467 -22.43 16.20 -3.60
C ASP A 467 -21.21 15.25 -3.71
N ASP A 468 -20.00 15.79 -3.67
CA ASP A 468 -18.75 15.05 -3.71
C ASP A 468 -18.21 14.66 -2.33
N THR A 469 -18.96 15.00 -1.26
CA THR A 469 -18.58 14.71 0.11
C THR A 469 -19.58 13.78 0.79
N TRP A 470 -19.11 13.05 1.79
CA TRP A 470 -20.02 12.40 2.73
C TRP A 470 -20.79 13.43 3.55
N VAL A 471 -21.87 12.99 4.18
CA VAL A 471 -22.67 13.80 5.10
C VAL A 471 -22.83 13.07 6.42
N GLN A 472 -22.70 13.79 7.53
CA GLN A 472 -23.02 13.27 8.85
C GLN A 472 -24.54 13.24 9.05
N TRP A 473 -25.01 12.31 9.89
CA TRP A 473 -26.42 12.19 10.25
C TRP A 473 -26.58 11.78 11.71
N VAL A 474 -27.73 12.10 12.30
CA VAL A 474 -28.06 11.74 13.69
C VAL A 474 -29.54 11.44 13.88
N LEU A 475 -29.83 10.44 14.70
CA LEU A 475 -31.14 10.13 15.29
C LEU A 475 -31.02 10.17 16.81
N GLN A 476 -31.89 10.93 17.49
CA GLN A 476 -32.04 10.85 18.93
C GLN A 476 -33.02 9.73 19.26
N TRP A 477 -32.59 8.74 20.03
CA TRP A 477 -33.35 7.57 20.39
C TRP A 477 -33.55 7.48 21.90
N ASP A 478 -34.81 7.37 22.34
CA ASP A 478 -35.13 7.08 23.75
C ASP A 478 -34.99 5.56 23.97
N ALA A 479 -33.77 5.15 24.34
CA ALA A 479 -33.32 3.78 24.39
C ALA A 479 -33.85 3.06 25.63
N PRO A 480 -34.74 2.06 25.49
CA PRO A 480 -35.13 1.22 26.61
C PRO A 480 -34.00 0.25 27.00
N ALA A 481 -33.96 -0.22 28.24
CA ALA A 481 -33.00 -1.21 28.67
C ALA A 481 -33.21 -2.55 27.90
N GLY A 482 -32.13 -3.16 27.43
CA GLY A 482 -32.18 -4.41 26.66
C GLY A 482 -31.03 -4.54 25.67
N ASP A 483 -31.06 -5.62 24.90
CA ASP A 483 -30.18 -5.83 23.76
C ASP A 483 -30.94 -5.39 22.50
N HIS A 484 -30.33 -4.53 21.69
CA HIS A 484 -30.94 -3.95 20.50
C HIS A 484 -30.05 -4.12 19.27
N THR A 485 -30.69 -4.20 18.11
CA THR A 485 -30.05 -4.20 16.80
C THR A 485 -30.40 -2.90 16.07
N ILE A 486 -29.42 -2.24 15.49
CA ILE A 486 -29.60 -0.97 14.79
C ILE A 486 -29.08 -1.12 13.36
N ALA A 487 -29.94 -0.89 12.37
CA ALA A 487 -29.58 -0.88 10.96
C ALA A 487 -29.74 0.52 10.37
N VAL A 488 -28.89 0.87 9.40
CA VAL A 488 -28.95 2.15 8.68
C VAL A 488 -28.97 1.93 7.18
N ARG A 489 -29.71 2.81 6.47
CA ARG A 489 -29.70 2.90 5.00
C ARG A 489 -29.75 4.35 4.54
N ALA A 490 -29.09 4.63 3.41
CA ALA A 490 -29.13 5.92 2.75
C ALA A 490 -29.97 5.88 1.47
N THR A 491 -30.49 7.02 1.05
CA THR A 491 -31.08 7.26 -0.27
C THR A 491 -30.35 8.44 -0.89
N ASP A 492 -29.87 8.29 -2.12
CA ASP A 492 -29.17 9.34 -2.85
C ASP A 492 -30.13 10.38 -3.44
N ALA A 493 -29.58 11.48 -3.99
CA ALA A 493 -30.39 12.55 -4.56
C ALA A 493 -31.12 12.14 -5.86
N ALA A 494 -30.72 11.03 -6.51
CA ALA A 494 -31.44 10.43 -7.62
C ALA A 494 -32.64 9.56 -7.16
N GLY A 495 -32.81 9.38 -5.85
CA GLY A 495 -33.90 8.59 -5.26
C GLY A 495 -33.61 7.08 -5.15
N LYS A 496 -32.38 6.64 -5.43
CA LYS A 496 -31.98 5.25 -5.27
C LYS A 496 -31.63 4.99 -3.80
N THR A 497 -32.35 4.04 -3.19
CA THR A 497 -32.07 3.61 -1.81
C THR A 497 -31.05 2.49 -1.81
N GLN A 498 -30.15 2.52 -0.81
CA GLN A 498 -29.14 1.50 -0.51
C GLN A 498 -29.77 0.11 -0.45
N SER A 499 -29.16 -0.86 -1.11
CA SER A 499 -29.62 -2.23 -1.18
C SER A 499 -29.65 -2.92 0.19
N GLU A 500 -30.67 -3.74 0.43
CA GLU A 500 -30.70 -4.62 1.61
C GLU A 500 -29.83 -5.86 1.43
N THR A 501 -29.69 -6.31 0.18
CA THR A 501 -29.00 -7.56 -0.14
C THR A 501 -27.50 -7.41 0.10
N PRO A 502 -26.91 -8.20 1.00
CA PRO A 502 -25.47 -8.19 1.20
C PRO A 502 -24.74 -8.69 -0.05
N VAL A 503 -23.79 -7.91 -0.55
CA VAL A 503 -22.88 -8.25 -1.64
C VAL A 503 -21.46 -7.97 -1.16
N ASP A 504 -20.54 -8.88 -1.46
CA ASP A 504 -19.12 -8.70 -1.13
C ASP A 504 -18.49 -7.60 -1.99
N VAL A 505 -17.31 -7.15 -1.62
CA VAL A 505 -16.59 -6.03 -2.27
C VAL A 505 -16.22 -6.32 -3.73
N VAL A 506 -15.97 -7.57 -4.09
CA VAL A 506 -15.65 -7.98 -5.48
C VAL A 506 -16.95 -8.27 -6.25
N PRO A 507 -17.11 -7.77 -7.50
CA PRO A 507 -16.12 -7.09 -8.35
C PRO A 507 -16.17 -5.56 -8.34
N ASP A 508 -17.15 -4.92 -7.70
CA ASP A 508 -17.46 -3.50 -7.88
C ASP A 508 -17.93 -2.76 -6.61
N GLY A 509 -17.57 -3.28 -5.44
CA GLY A 509 -17.88 -2.69 -4.14
C GLY A 509 -19.01 -3.42 -3.41
N ALA A 510 -18.97 -3.40 -2.08
CA ALA A 510 -19.95 -4.02 -1.19
C ALA A 510 -21.34 -3.39 -1.34
N GLU A 511 -22.37 -4.15 -0.99
CA GLU A 511 -23.74 -3.67 -0.78
C GLU A 511 -24.32 -4.31 0.48
N GLY A 512 -25.32 -3.68 1.05
CA GLY A 512 -26.00 -4.15 2.25
C GLY A 512 -26.19 -3.03 3.26
N TRP A 513 -27.01 -3.26 4.27
CA TRP A 513 -27.21 -2.29 5.36
C TRP A 513 -26.20 -2.52 6.47
N HIS A 514 -25.52 -1.46 6.92
CA HIS A 514 -24.69 -1.56 8.10
C HIS A 514 -25.57 -1.77 9.33
N THR A 515 -25.35 -2.88 10.02
CA THR A 515 -26.10 -3.31 11.19
C THR A 515 -25.17 -3.54 12.36
N ILE A 516 -25.52 -2.98 13.52
CA ILE A 516 -24.79 -3.13 14.77
C ILE A 516 -25.68 -3.70 15.86
N SER A 517 -25.08 -4.30 16.87
CA SER A 517 -25.74 -4.68 18.12
C SER A 517 -25.27 -3.78 19.25
N VAL A 518 -26.17 -3.38 20.14
CA VAL A 518 -25.87 -2.54 21.30
C VAL A 518 -26.66 -3.03 22.51
N ARG A 519 -26.02 -2.96 23.68
CA ARG A 519 -26.70 -3.22 24.95
C ARG A 519 -26.99 -1.92 25.65
N VAL A 520 -28.24 -1.74 26.06
CA VAL A 520 -28.73 -0.62 26.88
C VAL A 520 -28.90 -1.11 28.33
N ASP A 521 -28.15 -0.50 29.28
CA ASP A 521 -28.14 -0.88 30.70
C ASP A 521 -29.05 0.00 31.56
#